data_a09d45bdc9545a3cc21dbfa9c9dfddec
#
_entry.id   a09d45bdc9545a3cc21dbfa9c9dfddec
#
_cell.length_a   1.000
_cell.length_b   1.000
_cell.length_c   1.000
_cell.angle_alpha   90.00
_cell.angle_beta   90.00
_cell.angle_gamma   90.00
#
_symmetry.space_group_name_H-M   'P 1'
#
loop_
_entity.id
_entity.type
_entity.pdbx_description
1 polymer ?
#
loop_
_entity_poly.entity_id
_entity_poly.type
_entity_poly.pdbx_seq_one_letter_code
_entity_poly.pdbx_strand_id
1 'polypeptide(L)'
;NSMKNIIDKLEEDVEYIHRKRLSKLTYSGHKKISRIERKSAIIAFSAEEVYAIAELIRRQKGGAAIVMGSLSPKTRNSQVELYQSGDVDFLVATDAIGMGINMDLDYVYFSNLKKFDGKKLRKLNLSEIGQIACRAGRYLNDGSFGITGECKDISPDEVEHLENHKF
;
A
#
# COMPACT_ATOMS: atom_id res chain seq x y z
N ASN A 1 17.05 15.39 26.39
CA ASN A 1 17.29 14.14 27.12
C ASN A 1 16.88 12.94 26.27
N SER A 2 17.84 12.06 25.93
CA SER A 2 17.62 10.95 25.04
C SER A 2 16.60 9.94 25.58
N MET A 3 16.57 9.72 26.89
CA MET A 3 15.62 8.79 27.51
C MET A 3 14.19 9.31 27.40
N LYS A 4 13.98 10.60 27.61
CA LYS A 4 12.67 11.22 27.44
C LYS A 4 12.18 11.11 26.00
N ASN A 5 13.06 11.32 25.02
CA ASN A 5 12.72 11.21 23.60
C ASN A 5 12.31 9.77 23.23
N ILE A 6 12.98 8.78 23.81
CA ILE A 6 12.65 7.35 23.58
C ILE A 6 11.27 7.03 24.14
N ILE A 7 10.96 7.51 25.35
CA ILE A 7 9.66 7.28 25.99
C ILE A 7 8.55 7.95 25.19
N ASP A 8 8.75 9.20 24.77
CA ASP A 8 7.76 9.94 23.96
C ASP A 8 7.49 9.24 22.64
N LYS A 9 8.53 8.72 22.00
CA LYS A 9 8.39 7.97 20.75
C LYS A 9 7.62 6.66 20.95
N LEU A 10 7.88 5.94 22.02
CA LEU A 10 7.16 4.71 22.34
C LEU A 10 5.68 4.99 22.60
N GLU A 11 5.36 6.07 23.29
CA GLU A 11 3.98 6.47 23.54
C GLU A 11 3.26 6.81 22.24
N GLU A 12 3.91 7.53 21.32
CA GLU A 12 3.38 7.85 20.01
C GLU A 12 3.11 6.59 19.20
N ASP A 13 4.04 5.63 19.19
CA ASP A 13 3.89 4.37 18.47
C ASP A 13 2.72 3.55 19.02
N VAL A 14 2.57 3.47 20.32
CA VAL A 14 1.46 2.75 20.97
C VAL A 14 0.14 3.42 20.64
N GLU A 15 0.07 4.74 20.70
CA GLU A 15 -1.14 5.49 20.37
C GLU A 15 -1.52 5.31 18.91
N TYR A 16 -0.54 5.35 17.99
CA TYR A 16 -0.77 5.12 16.57
C TYR A 16 -1.35 3.73 16.30
N ILE A 17 -0.78 2.69 16.91
CA ILE A 17 -1.27 1.32 16.77
C ILE A 17 -2.69 1.20 17.30
N HIS A 18 -2.98 1.79 18.45
CA HIS A 18 -4.31 1.78 19.06
C HIS A 18 -5.35 2.47 18.16
N ARG A 19 -5.05 3.66 17.66
CA ARG A 19 -5.92 4.41 16.76
C ARG A 19 -6.16 3.68 15.46
N LYS A 20 -5.15 3.01 14.92
CA LYS A 20 -5.27 2.23 13.70
C LYS A 20 -6.20 1.03 13.89
N ARG A 21 -6.26 0.46 15.10
CA ARG A 21 -7.19 -0.62 15.44
C ARG A 21 -8.65 -0.17 15.49
N LEU A 22 -8.90 1.14 15.68
CA LEU A 22 -10.24 1.69 15.69
C LEU A 22 -10.83 1.84 14.29
N SER A 23 -10.00 1.98 13.28
CA SER A 23 -10.45 2.01 11.89
C SER A 23 -10.60 0.58 11.36
N LYS A 24 -11.54 0.40 10.43
CA LYS A 24 -11.77 -0.90 9.81
C LYS A 24 -10.91 -1.05 8.57
N LEU A 25 -10.38 -2.24 8.40
CA LEU A 25 -9.71 -2.65 7.17
C LEU A 25 -10.55 -3.77 6.56
N THR A 26 -11.12 -3.53 5.39
CA THR A 26 -12.09 -4.45 4.77
C THR A 26 -11.56 -4.96 3.44
N TYR A 27 -11.72 -6.26 3.20
CA TYR A 27 -11.36 -6.87 1.93
C TYR A 27 -12.46 -6.61 0.90
N SER A 28 -12.09 -6.00 -0.23
CA SER A 28 -13.04 -5.63 -1.29
C SER A 28 -13.04 -6.59 -2.48
N GLY A 29 -12.22 -7.64 -2.45
CA GLY A 29 -12.14 -8.61 -3.53
C GLY A 29 -11.39 -8.09 -4.76
N HIS A 30 -11.72 -8.63 -5.91
CA HIS A 30 -11.09 -8.24 -7.18
C HIS A 30 -11.75 -7.02 -7.78
N LYS A 31 -10.92 -6.08 -8.28
CA LYS A 31 -11.39 -4.92 -8.99
C LYS A 31 -10.52 -4.66 -10.21
N LYS A 32 -11.13 -4.43 -11.36
CA LYS A 32 -10.41 -4.10 -12.60
C LYS A 32 -9.73 -2.73 -12.45
N ILE A 33 -8.55 -2.59 -13.04
CA ILE A 33 -7.82 -1.32 -13.01
C ILE A 33 -8.66 -0.17 -13.56
N SER A 34 -9.48 -0.43 -14.58
CA SER A 34 -10.39 0.58 -15.15
C SER A 34 -11.48 1.06 -14.19
N ARG A 35 -11.68 0.36 -13.08
CA ARG A 35 -12.76 0.65 -12.11
C ARG A 35 -12.26 0.98 -10.72
N ILE A 36 -10.95 1.04 -10.50
CA ILE A 36 -10.42 1.43 -9.18
C ILE A 36 -10.81 2.87 -8.86
N GLU A 37 -11.01 3.13 -7.59
CA GLU A 37 -11.45 4.42 -7.11
C GLU A 37 -10.26 5.35 -6.86
N ARG A 38 -10.54 6.65 -6.77
CA ARG A 38 -9.53 7.64 -6.41
C ARG A 38 -8.93 7.28 -5.04
N LYS A 39 -7.72 7.75 -4.80
CA LYS A 39 -6.94 7.45 -3.58
C LYS A 39 -6.65 5.96 -3.43
N SER A 40 -6.38 5.32 -4.56
CA SER A 40 -5.97 3.90 -4.61
C SER A 40 -4.49 3.78 -4.88
N ALA A 41 -3.86 2.82 -4.21
CA ALA A 41 -2.52 2.36 -4.54
C ALA A 41 -2.60 0.96 -5.14
N ILE A 42 -1.87 0.73 -6.22
CA ILE A 42 -1.72 -0.59 -6.81
C ILE A 42 -0.31 -1.07 -6.50
N ILE A 43 -0.20 -2.29 -5.98
CA ILE A 43 1.06 -2.85 -5.51
C ILE A 43 1.55 -3.93 -6.46
N ALA A 44 2.81 -3.77 -6.91
CA ALA A 44 3.52 -4.72 -7.73
C ALA A 44 4.93 -4.90 -7.16
N PHE A 45 5.64 -5.95 -7.57
CA PHE A 45 6.92 -6.29 -6.96
C PHE A 45 8.10 -6.32 -7.95
N SER A 46 7.90 -5.76 -9.14
CA SER A 46 8.98 -5.52 -10.10
C SER A 46 8.80 -4.15 -10.74
N ALA A 47 9.91 -3.52 -11.12
CA ALA A 47 9.87 -2.24 -11.80
C ALA A 47 9.10 -2.32 -13.11
N GLU A 48 9.28 -3.40 -13.87
CA GLU A 48 8.58 -3.63 -15.13
C GLU A 48 7.07 -3.64 -14.93
N GLU A 49 6.58 -4.35 -13.93
CA GLU A 49 5.17 -4.42 -13.59
C GLU A 49 4.61 -3.07 -13.14
N VAL A 50 5.36 -2.35 -12.30
CA VAL A 50 4.99 -1.01 -11.84
C VAL A 50 4.81 -0.06 -13.03
N TYR A 51 5.76 -0.03 -13.95
CA TYR A 51 5.67 0.86 -15.11
C TYR A 51 4.54 0.46 -16.05
N ALA A 52 4.30 -0.84 -16.25
CA ALA A 52 3.21 -1.32 -17.08
C ALA A 52 1.85 -0.89 -16.51
N ILE A 53 1.66 -1.02 -15.20
CA ILE A 53 0.43 -0.62 -14.52
C ILE A 53 0.26 0.89 -14.57
N ALA A 54 1.32 1.65 -14.31
CA ALA A 54 1.28 3.11 -14.36
C ALA A 54 0.87 3.61 -15.75
N GLU A 55 1.40 2.99 -16.81
CA GLU A 55 1.02 3.32 -18.18
C GLU A 55 -0.44 3.01 -18.46
N LEU A 56 -0.93 1.89 -17.97
CA LEU A 56 -2.33 1.50 -18.11
C LEU A 56 -3.25 2.52 -17.41
N ILE A 57 -2.90 2.96 -16.22
CA ILE A 57 -3.65 3.98 -15.49
C ILE A 57 -3.61 5.32 -16.24
N ARG A 58 -2.46 5.69 -16.78
CA ARG A 58 -2.32 6.91 -17.56
C ARG A 58 -3.30 6.95 -18.74
N ARG A 59 -3.43 5.83 -19.43
CA ARG A 59 -4.34 5.73 -20.58
C ARG A 59 -5.81 5.77 -20.19
N GLN A 60 -6.16 5.15 -19.07
CA GLN A 60 -7.56 4.93 -18.69
C GLN A 60 -8.09 5.93 -17.68
N LYS A 61 -7.21 6.49 -16.83
CA LYS A 61 -7.63 7.26 -15.65
C LYS A 61 -6.83 8.53 -15.39
N GLY A 62 -5.97 8.93 -16.29
CA GLY A 62 -5.28 10.21 -16.20
C GLY A 62 -3.84 10.15 -15.75
N GLY A 63 -3.49 9.37 -14.78
CA GLY A 63 -2.10 9.27 -14.37
C GLY A 63 -1.92 8.71 -12.96
N ALA A 64 -0.68 8.33 -12.65
CA ALA A 64 -0.31 7.77 -11.37
C ALA A 64 1.09 8.23 -10.95
N ALA A 65 1.30 8.41 -9.66
CA ALA A 65 2.64 8.56 -9.10
C ALA A 65 3.25 7.17 -8.89
N ILE A 66 4.57 7.09 -8.94
CA ILE A 66 5.32 5.84 -8.80
C ILE A 66 6.21 5.92 -7.57
N VAL A 67 6.12 4.92 -6.69
CA VAL A 67 6.96 4.82 -5.49
C VAL A 67 7.64 3.46 -5.46
N MET A 68 8.95 3.45 -5.65
CA MET A 68 9.78 2.23 -5.62
C MET A 68 11.04 2.49 -4.82
N GLY A 69 11.56 1.45 -4.16
CA GLY A 69 12.81 1.55 -3.41
C GLY A 69 14.03 1.85 -4.26
N SER A 70 13.99 1.50 -5.56
CA SER A 70 15.08 1.76 -6.50
C SER A 70 15.19 3.22 -6.96
N LEU A 71 14.17 4.02 -6.70
CA LEU A 71 14.21 5.45 -7.03
C LEU A 71 15.12 6.21 -6.06
N SER A 72 15.82 7.24 -6.56
CA SER A 72 16.57 8.13 -5.70
C SER A 72 15.62 8.85 -4.73
N PRO A 73 16.09 9.26 -3.53
CA PRO A 73 15.24 10.00 -2.60
C PRO A 73 14.59 11.24 -3.22
N LYS A 74 15.32 11.97 -4.04
CA LYS A 74 14.79 13.15 -4.73
C LYS A 74 13.64 12.80 -5.67
N THR A 75 13.81 11.77 -6.49
CA THR A 75 12.78 11.33 -7.44
C THR A 75 11.56 10.79 -6.68
N ARG A 76 11.79 9.99 -5.64
CA ARG A 76 10.71 9.45 -4.82
C ARG A 76 9.90 10.56 -4.16
N ASN A 77 10.57 11.58 -3.61
CA ASN A 77 9.89 12.71 -2.98
C ASN A 77 9.05 13.50 -3.99
N SER A 78 9.55 13.67 -5.22
CA SER A 78 8.80 14.31 -6.29
C SER A 78 7.54 13.55 -6.66
N GLN A 79 7.62 12.22 -6.71
CA GLN A 79 6.45 11.37 -6.98
C GLN A 79 5.43 11.42 -5.85
N VAL A 80 5.89 11.39 -4.61
CA VAL A 80 5.02 11.52 -3.44
C VAL A 80 4.28 12.86 -3.47
N GLU A 81 5.00 13.94 -3.78
CA GLU A 81 4.41 15.28 -3.88
C GLU A 81 3.36 15.35 -4.99
N LEU A 82 3.61 14.71 -6.12
CA LEU A 82 2.67 14.64 -7.23
C LEU A 82 1.32 14.05 -6.79
N TYR A 83 1.37 13.03 -5.96
CA TYR A 83 0.18 12.41 -5.38
C TYR A 83 -0.44 13.29 -4.29
N GLN A 84 0.36 13.79 -3.35
CA GLN A 84 -0.14 14.60 -2.22
C GLN A 84 -0.78 15.90 -2.66
N SER A 85 -0.29 16.51 -3.74
CA SER A 85 -0.85 17.75 -4.28
C SER A 85 -2.20 17.55 -4.98
N GLY A 86 -2.57 16.30 -5.28
CA GLY A 86 -3.79 16.00 -6.01
C GLY A 86 -3.66 16.05 -7.52
N ASP A 87 -2.44 16.22 -8.04
CA ASP A 87 -2.21 16.21 -9.49
C ASP A 87 -2.53 14.86 -10.10
N VAL A 88 -2.34 13.78 -9.35
CA VAL A 88 -2.79 12.43 -9.72
C VAL A 88 -3.58 11.83 -8.57
N ASP A 89 -4.52 10.95 -8.90
CA ASP A 89 -5.41 10.32 -7.92
C ASP A 89 -4.97 8.90 -7.56
N PHE A 90 -3.95 8.38 -8.22
CA PHE A 90 -3.51 6.99 -8.10
C PHE A 90 -2.03 6.90 -7.81
N LEU A 91 -1.66 5.82 -7.15
CA LEU A 91 -0.29 5.49 -6.84
C LEU A 91 0.01 4.08 -7.32
N VAL A 92 1.17 3.86 -7.91
CA VAL A 92 1.66 2.51 -8.20
C VAL A 92 2.97 2.34 -7.44
N ALA A 93 3.06 1.32 -6.63
CA ALA A 93 4.18 1.17 -5.71
C ALA A 93 4.60 -0.29 -5.54
N THR A 94 5.82 -0.46 -5.07
CA THR A 94 6.28 -1.73 -4.50
C THR A 94 6.05 -1.72 -2.99
N ASP A 95 6.63 -2.69 -2.28
CA ASP A 95 6.61 -2.71 -0.82
C ASP A 95 7.28 -1.47 -0.19
N ALA A 96 7.98 -0.67 -0.98
CA ALA A 96 8.50 0.63 -0.55
C ALA A 96 7.42 1.59 -0.02
N ILE A 97 6.15 1.35 -0.33
CA ILE A 97 5.03 2.12 0.23
C ILE A 97 5.03 2.07 1.77
N GLY A 98 5.61 1.01 2.35
CA GLY A 98 5.74 0.87 3.80
C GLY A 98 6.88 1.64 4.43
N MET A 99 7.72 2.33 3.66
CA MET A 99 8.96 2.93 4.14
C MET A 99 8.79 4.36 4.66
N GLY A 100 7.86 4.57 5.58
CA GLY A 100 7.71 5.85 6.27
C GLY A 100 7.09 6.98 5.44
N ILE A 101 6.53 6.66 4.28
CA ILE A 101 5.86 7.64 3.43
C ILE A 101 4.42 7.79 3.90
N ASN A 102 4.06 9.03 4.24
CA ASN A 102 2.73 9.35 4.72
C ASN A 102 1.84 9.71 3.53
N MET A 103 0.99 8.77 3.13
CA MET A 103 0.10 8.94 1.99
C MET A 103 -1.34 8.76 2.41
N ASP A 104 -2.21 9.61 1.91
CA ASP A 104 -3.65 9.52 2.16
C ASP A 104 -4.26 8.55 1.14
N LEU A 105 -4.40 7.30 1.55
CA LEU A 105 -4.93 6.21 0.72
C LEU A 105 -6.19 5.63 1.35
N ASP A 106 -7.21 5.43 0.54
CA ASP A 106 -8.43 4.74 0.96
C ASP A 106 -8.41 3.27 0.54
N TYR A 107 -7.68 2.95 -0.53
CA TYR A 107 -7.67 1.61 -1.12
C TYR A 107 -6.26 1.16 -1.43
N VAL A 108 -5.98 -0.13 -1.19
CA VAL A 108 -4.74 -0.78 -1.62
C VAL A 108 -5.12 -2.04 -2.40
N TYR A 109 -4.65 -2.15 -3.63
CA TYR A 109 -4.91 -3.31 -4.49
C TYR A 109 -3.62 -4.00 -4.86
N PHE A 110 -3.55 -5.29 -4.64
CA PHE A 110 -2.39 -6.10 -5.01
C PHE A 110 -2.57 -6.62 -6.43
N SER A 111 -1.62 -6.29 -7.30
CA SER A 111 -1.57 -6.86 -8.66
C SER A 111 -0.86 -8.20 -8.67
N ASN A 112 -0.12 -8.51 -7.61
CA ASN A 112 0.58 -9.77 -7.42
C ASN A 112 0.82 -9.99 -5.93
N LEU A 113 0.85 -11.25 -5.51
CA LEU A 113 1.14 -11.65 -4.14
C LEU A 113 2.47 -12.43 -4.04
N LYS A 114 3.30 -12.32 -5.07
CA LYS A 114 4.62 -12.96 -5.10
C LYS A 114 5.69 -11.92 -5.37
N LYS A 115 6.84 -12.11 -4.74
CA LYS A 115 8.00 -11.26 -5.00
C LYS A 115 9.25 -12.12 -5.14
N PHE A 116 10.25 -11.59 -5.86
CA PHE A 116 11.55 -12.22 -6.00
C PHE A 116 12.42 -11.85 -4.78
N ASP A 117 12.96 -12.86 -4.09
CA ASP A 117 13.73 -12.67 -2.85
C ASP A 117 15.25 -12.65 -3.07
N GLY A 118 15.69 -12.56 -4.32
CA GLY A 118 17.11 -12.64 -4.71
C GLY A 118 17.51 -14.01 -5.21
N LYS A 119 16.70 -15.04 -4.99
CA LYS A 119 16.96 -16.42 -5.43
C LYS A 119 15.80 -17.01 -6.21
N LYS A 120 14.57 -16.81 -5.72
CA LYS A 120 13.38 -17.38 -6.35
C LYS A 120 12.17 -16.47 -6.12
N LEU A 121 11.15 -16.69 -6.92
CA LEU A 121 9.85 -16.07 -6.75
C LEU A 121 9.13 -16.78 -5.60
N ARG A 122 8.69 -16.04 -4.58
CA ARG A 122 7.99 -16.61 -3.44
C ARG A 122 6.70 -15.83 -3.14
N LYS A 123 5.73 -16.53 -2.55
CA LYS A 123 4.50 -15.90 -2.07
C LYS A 123 4.81 -15.00 -0.88
N LEU A 124 4.14 -13.86 -0.79
CA LEU A 124 4.20 -13.00 0.39
C LEU A 124 3.60 -13.72 1.59
N ASN A 125 4.21 -13.53 2.75
CA ASN A 125 3.61 -14.02 3.99
C ASN A 125 2.54 -13.03 4.49
N LEU A 126 1.76 -13.46 5.46
CA LEU A 126 0.64 -12.68 5.97
C LEU A 126 1.09 -11.32 6.54
N SER A 127 2.23 -11.29 7.24
CA SER A 127 2.78 -10.05 7.80
C SER A 127 3.14 -9.04 6.71
N GLU A 128 3.73 -9.51 5.61
CA GLU A 128 4.07 -8.64 4.48
C GLU A 128 2.83 -8.06 3.82
N ILE A 129 1.82 -8.89 3.60
CA ILE A 129 0.54 -8.44 3.03
C ILE A 129 -0.10 -7.42 3.98
N GLY A 130 -0.13 -7.71 5.27
CA GLY A 130 -0.75 -6.86 6.26
C GLY A 130 -0.10 -5.50 6.39
N GLN A 131 1.23 -5.46 6.38
CA GLN A 131 1.96 -4.20 6.47
C GLN A 131 1.69 -3.28 5.28
N ILE A 132 1.47 -3.85 4.10
CA ILE A 132 1.14 -3.09 2.91
C ILE A 132 -0.35 -2.71 2.94
N ALA A 133 -1.24 -3.68 3.17
CA ALA A 133 -2.68 -3.46 3.16
C ALA A 133 -3.12 -2.41 4.17
N CYS A 134 -2.47 -2.37 5.34
CA CYS A 134 -2.83 -1.43 6.40
C CYS A 134 -2.47 0.03 6.08
N ARG A 135 -1.83 0.30 4.93
CA ARG A 135 -1.65 1.67 4.45
C ARG A 135 -2.96 2.27 3.93
N ALA A 136 -3.97 1.45 3.66
CA ALA A 136 -5.31 1.93 3.33
C ALA A 136 -6.01 2.43 4.59
N GLY A 137 -6.59 3.63 4.53
CA GLY A 137 -7.23 4.25 5.67
C GLY A 137 -6.24 4.90 6.64
N ARG A 138 -6.76 5.65 7.59
CA ARG A 138 -5.97 6.35 8.62
C ARG A 138 -6.78 6.54 9.87
N TYR A 139 -6.20 6.23 11.03
CA TYR A 139 -6.81 6.47 12.33
C TYR A 139 -8.29 6.06 12.38
N LEU A 140 -9.18 7.03 12.24
CA LEU A 140 -10.64 6.82 12.26
C LEU A 140 -11.22 6.63 10.86
N ASN A 141 -10.44 6.79 9.81
CA ASN A 141 -10.88 6.58 8.42
C ASN A 141 -10.69 5.14 8.04
N ASP A 142 -11.77 4.48 7.64
CA ASP A 142 -11.70 3.09 7.20
C ASP A 142 -10.95 2.98 5.88
N GLY A 143 -10.27 1.84 5.70
CA GLY A 143 -9.58 1.52 4.48
C GLY A 143 -10.06 0.20 3.90
N SER A 144 -9.77 -0.01 2.62
CA SER A 144 -10.08 -1.27 1.93
C SER A 144 -8.85 -1.78 1.19
N PHE A 145 -8.74 -3.09 1.11
CA PHE A 145 -7.69 -3.73 0.33
C PHE A 145 -8.32 -4.80 -0.56
N GLY A 146 -7.68 -5.09 -1.66
CA GLY A 146 -8.18 -6.07 -2.60
C GLY A 146 -7.10 -6.50 -3.58
N ILE A 147 -7.52 -7.14 -4.64
CA ILE A 147 -6.63 -7.60 -5.71
C ILE A 147 -7.10 -7.01 -7.04
N THR A 148 -6.20 -6.94 -7.99
CA THR A 148 -6.48 -6.44 -9.33
C THR A 148 -5.72 -7.24 -10.38
N GLY A 149 -6.06 -7.05 -11.65
CA GLY A 149 -5.39 -7.74 -12.74
C GLY A 149 -5.60 -9.24 -12.69
N GLU A 150 -4.52 -9.97 -12.84
CA GLU A 150 -4.52 -11.44 -12.82
C GLU A 150 -4.08 -12.02 -11.46
N CYS A 151 -4.07 -11.21 -10.42
CA CYS A 151 -3.69 -11.65 -9.09
C CYS A 151 -4.62 -12.74 -8.57
N LYS A 152 -4.06 -13.78 -7.99
CA LYS A 152 -4.85 -14.84 -7.35
C LYS A 152 -5.49 -14.32 -6.08
N ASP A 153 -6.69 -14.81 -5.79
CA ASP A 153 -7.43 -14.38 -4.62
C ASP A 153 -6.71 -14.72 -3.31
N ILE A 154 -6.98 -13.89 -2.30
CA ILE A 154 -6.49 -14.11 -0.94
C ILE A 154 -7.46 -15.09 -0.27
N SER A 155 -6.93 -16.09 0.45
CA SER A 155 -7.78 -17.09 1.10
C SER A 155 -8.67 -16.46 2.17
N PRO A 156 -9.88 -17.02 2.42
CA PRO A 156 -10.77 -16.50 3.46
C PRO A 156 -10.12 -16.43 4.85
N ASP A 157 -9.29 -17.39 5.21
CA ASP A 157 -8.57 -17.37 6.50
C ASP A 157 -7.60 -16.20 6.59
N GLU A 158 -6.85 -15.97 5.52
CA GLU A 158 -5.92 -14.84 5.44
C GLU A 158 -6.67 -13.51 5.49
N VAL A 159 -7.80 -13.41 4.79
CA VAL A 159 -8.64 -12.21 4.80
C VAL A 159 -9.12 -11.91 6.23
N GLU A 160 -9.57 -12.92 6.95
CA GLU A 160 -10.03 -12.75 8.33
C GLU A 160 -8.91 -12.21 9.23
N HIS A 161 -7.71 -12.76 9.12
CA HIS A 161 -6.56 -12.28 9.89
C HIS A 161 -6.21 -10.84 9.53
N LEU A 162 -6.24 -10.50 8.25
CA LEU A 162 -5.91 -9.15 7.79
C LEU A 162 -6.96 -8.14 8.25
N GLU A 163 -8.24 -8.45 8.15
CA GLU A 163 -9.32 -7.57 8.58
C GLU A 163 -9.30 -7.35 10.09
N ASN A 164 -8.84 -8.30 10.85
CA ASN A 164 -8.73 -8.22 12.30
C ASN A 164 -7.35 -7.74 12.78
N HIS A 165 -6.49 -7.31 11.86
CA HIS A 165 -5.12 -6.85 12.15
C HIS A 165 -4.28 -7.88 12.90
N LYS A 166 -4.47 -9.17 12.58
CA LYS A 166 -3.73 -10.29 13.17
C LYS A 166 -2.71 -10.84 12.16
N PHE A 167 -1.57 -10.19 12.09
CA PHE A 167 -0.53 -10.60 11.14
C PHE A 167 0.89 -10.28 11.62
#